data_02a0e798c9b560aa58a55c075a823c0e
#
_entry.id   02a0e798c9b560aa58a55c075a823c0e
#
_cell.length_a   1.000
_cell.length_b   1.000
_cell.length_c   1.000
_cell.angle_alpha   90.00
_cell.angle_beta   90.00
_cell.angle_gamma   90.00
#
_symmetry.space_group_name_H-M   'P 1'
#
loop_
_entity.id
_entity.type
_entity.pdbx_description
1 polymer ?
#
loop_
_entity_poly.entity_id
_entity_poly.type
_entity_poly.pdbx_seq_one_letter_code
_entity_poly.pdbx_strand_id
1 'polypeptide(L)'
;VEAWRSGCKGCTIYRDGSRSGVMIQVNEKKKKTEEVPQEKIPCKHPVVTEVRPQILECDVVRFQNNKEKWVAFVGLLDGYPYEIFTGLQDDDEGIMLPKSVTKGKIIKQVSADGKKRYDFQFENKRGYKTTVEGLSEKFNPEYWNYAKLISGVLRYRMPIDNVIRLVGSLQLKNESINTWKNGVERALKKYLTDG
;
A
#
# COMPACT_ATOMS: atom_id res chain seq x y z
N VAL A 1 -30.56 -40.33 -29.44
CA VAL A 1 -31.74 -41.19 -29.67
C VAL A 1 -32.54 -41.35 -28.37
N GLU A 2 -31.91 -41.54 -27.24
CA GLU A 2 -32.57 -41.72 -25.93
C GLU A 2 -33.31 -40.47 -25.42
N ALA A 3 -32.70 -39.27 -25.59
CA ALA A 3 -33.31 -38.00 -25.20
C ALA A 3 -34.60 -37.71 -25.97
N TRP A 4 -34.70 -38.16 -27.22
CA TRP A 4 -35.91 -38.03 -28.03
C TRP A 4 -36.99 -39.01 -27.59
N ARG A 5 -36.63 -40.24 -27.23
CA ARG A 5 -37.57 -41.26 -26.72
C ARG A 5 -38.18 -40.89 -25.36
N SER A 6 -37.45 -40.11 -24.56
CA SER A 6 -37.93 -39.58 -23.26
C SER A 6 -38.73 -38.28 -23.36
N GLY A 7 -39.07 -37.82 -24.58
CA GLY A 7 -39.91 -36.64 -24.80
C GLY A 7 -39.23 -35.29 -24.55
N CYS A 8 -37.92 -35.24 -24.51
CA CYS A 8 -37.18 -33.99 -24.36
C CYS A 8 -37.23 -33.15 -25.61
N LYS A 9 -37.61 -31.89 -25.51
CA LYS A 9 -37.65 -30.92 -26.61
C LYS A 9 -36.28 -30.46 -27.12
N GLY A 10 -35.22 -30.70 -26.34
CA GLY A 10 -33.83 -30.38 -26.67
C GLY A 10 -32.87 -31.03 -25.68
N CYS A 11 -31.68 -31.33 -26.14
CA CYS A 11 -30.61 -31.87 -25.34
C CYS A 11 -29.31 -31.11 -25.65
N THR A 12 -28.67 -30.55 -24.64
CA THR A 12 -27.39 -29.90 -24.78
C THR A 12 -26.34 -30.71 -24.00
N ILE A 13 -25.30 -31.12 -24.69
CA ILE A 13 -24.20 -31.88 -24.11
C ILE A 13 -23.00 -30.96 -24.02
N TYR A 14 -22.45 -30.83 -22.82
CA TYR A 14 -21.19 -30.12 -22.58
C TYR A 14 -20.09 -31.13 -22.32
N ARG A 15 -18.97 -30.94 -22.96
CA ARG A 15 -17.77 -31.71 -22.70
C ARG A 15 -17.04 -31.06 -21.51
N ASP A 16 -16.67 -31.86 -20.52
CA ASP A 16 -15.92 -31.39 -19.35
C ASP A 16 -14.62 -30.70 -19.78
N GLY A 17 -14.37 -29.50 -19.25
CA GLY A 17 -13.21 -28.68 -19.60
C GLY A 17 -13.35 -27.83 -20.88
N SER A 18 -14.49 -27.81 -21.57
CA SER A 18 -14.67 -27.04 -22.83
C SER A 18 -14.99 -25.55 -22.61
N ARG A 19 -15.45 -25.15 -21.42
CA ARG A 19 -15.66 -23.74 -21.01
C ARG A 19 -15.41 -23.54 -19.51
N SER A 20 -14.69 -22.50 -19.16
CA SER A 20 -14.61 -22.00 -17.78
C SER A 20 -15.96 -21.40 -17.38
N GLY A 21 -16.60 -21.91 -16.34
CA GLY A 21 -17.83 -21.34 -15.77
C GLY A 21 -19.11 -22.18 -15.91
N VAL A 22 -19.03 -23.46 -16.22
CA VAL A 22 -20.20 -24.36 -16.21
C VAL A 22 -20.49 -24.77 -14.74
N MET A 23 -21.72 -24.54 -14.29
CA MET A 23 -22.17 -25.02 -12.97
C MET A 23 -22.16 -26.55 -12.93
N ILE A 24 -21.37 -27.09 -12.02
CA ILE A 24 -21.33 -28.52 -11.72
C ILE A 24 -22.47 -28.79 -10.72
N GLN A 25 -23.44 -29.61 -11.12
CA GLN A 25 -24.40 -30.17 -10.17
C GLN A 25 -23.70 -31.18 -9.28
N VAL A 26 -23.54 -30.81 -8.01
CA VAL A 26 -23.02 -31.72 -6.96
C VAL A 26 -24.15 -32.69 -6.61
N ASN A 27 -24.14 -33.87 -7.21
CA ASN A 27 -24.94 -34.99 -6.71
C ASN A 27 -24.25 -35.50 -5.44
N GLU A 28 -24.89 -35.27 -4.29
CA GLU A 28 -24.48 -35.79 -3.00
C GLU A 28 -24.56 -37.34 -3.01
N LYS A 29 -23.49 -37.97 -3.46
CA LYS A 29 -23.13 -39.30 -3.02
C LYS A 29 -21.77 -39.20 -2.35
N LYS A 30 -21.79 -39.29 -1.01
CA LYS A 30 -20.60 -39.41 -0.17
C LYS A 30 -19.66 -40.49 -0.73
N LYS A 31 -18.74 -40.12 -1.60
CA LYS A 31 -17.48 -40.81 -1.76
C LYS A 31 -16.49 -40.05 -0.93
N LYS A 32 -15.92 -40.71 0.08
CA LYS A 32 -14.68 -40.24 0.71
C LYS A 32 -13.69 -39.99 -0.40
N THR A 33 -13.58 -38.74 -0.81
CA THR A 33 -12.44 -38.28 -1.59
C THR A 33 -11.32 -38.12 -0.59
N GLU A 34 -10.37 -39.00 -0.64
CA GLU A 34 -9.07 -38.76 -0.02
C GLU A 34 -8.61 -37.41 -0.54
N GLU A 35 -8.52 -36.43 0.39
CA GLU A 35 -7.86 -35.17 0.11
C GLU A 35 -6.44 -35.46 -0.31
N VAL A 36 -6.20 -35.42 -1.62
CA VAL A 36 -4.82 -35.31 -2.11
C VAL A 36 -4.30 -34.01 -1.51
N PRO A 37 -3.28 -34.04 -0.66
CA PRO A 37 -2.71 -32.82 -0.12
C PRO A 37 -2.24 -32.01 -1.32
N GLN A 38 -2.91 -30.87 -1.60
CA GLN A 38 -2.34 -29.89 -2.49
C GLN A 38 -1.03 -29.46 -1.85
N GLU A 39 0.06 -30.03 -2.31
CA GLU A 39 1.39 -29.54 -1.99
C GLU A 39 1.37 -28.06 -2.38
N LYS A 40 1.25 -27.20 -1.38
CA LYS A 40 1.51 -25.78 -1.54
C LYS A 40 2.92 -25.71 -2.05
N ILE A 41 3.09 -25.41 -3.35
CA ILE A 41 4.40 -25.16 -3.93
C ILE A 41 5.03 -24.09 -3.03
N PRO A 42 6.03 -24.42 -2.22
CA PRO A 42 6.61 -23.42 -1.34
C PRO A 42 7.24 -22.37 -2.24
N CYS A 43 6.80 -21.11 -2.07
CA CYS A 43 7.53 -20.01 -2.67
C CYS A 43 8.99 -20.17 -2.28
N LYS A 44 9.88 -20.29 -3.26
CA LYS A 44 11.32 -20.58 -3.04
C LYS A 44 12.00 -19.59 -2.10
N HIS A 45 11.38 -18.44 -1.85
CA HIS A 45 11.85 -17.40 -0.95
C HIS A 45 10.65 -16.73 -0.27
N PRO A 46 10.15 -17.24 0.86
CA PRO A 46 9.20 -16.48 1.66
C PRO A 46 9.91 -15.22 2.18
N VAL A 47 9.62 -14.08 1.58
CA VAL A 47 10.08 -12.81 2.12
C VAL A 47 9.23 -12.54 3.36
N VAL A 48 9.81 -12.78 4.52
CA VAL A 48 9.20 -12.43 5.81
C VAL A 48 9.36 -10.93 5.97
N THR A 49 8.25 -10.20 5.95
CA THR A 49 8.25 -8.78 6.26
C THR A 49 8.42 -8.60 7.76
N GLU A 50 9.28 -7.69 8.15
CA GLU A 50 9.40 -7.28 9.55
C GLU A 50 8.07 -6.67 10.03
N VAL A 51 7.69 -7.01 11.25
CA VAL A 51 6.49 -6.45 11.87
C VAL A 51 6.70 -4.97 12.11
N ARG A 52 5.80 -4.12 11.62
CA ARG A 52 5.87 -2.69 11.84
C ARG A 52 5.82 -2.36 13.33
N PRO A 53 6.83 -1.70 13.89
CA PRO A 53 6.77 -1.16 15.24
C PRO A 53 5.63 -0.13 15.40
N GLN A 54 5.18 0.08 16.62
CA GLN A 54 4.17 1.10 16.90
C GLN A 54 4.69 2.51 16.54
N ILE A 55 5.96 2.77 16.81
CA ILE A 55 6.62 4.05 16.57
C ILE A 55 7.75 3.83 15.57
N LEU A 56 7.80 4.66 14.53
CA LEU A 56 8.89 4.72 13.57
C LEU A 56 9.52 6.11 13.60
N GLU A 57 10.84 6.17 13.52
CA GLU A 57 11.54 7.41 13.21
C GLU A 57 11.09 7.91 11.83
N CYS A 58 11.04 9.22 11.65
CA CYS A 58 10.50 9.82 10.45
C CYS A 58 11.32 11.00 9.98
N ASP A 59 11.66 10.99 8.71
CA ASP A 59 12.18 12.16 8.01
C ASP A 59 11.04 12.92 7.32
N VAL A 60 11.11 14.25 7.37
CA VAL A 60 10.15 15.16 6.75
C VAL A 60 10.78 15.81 5.53
N VAL A 61 10.27 15.50 4.36
CA VAL A 61 10.75 16.08 3.08
C VAL A 61 9.66 16.94 2.47
N ARG A 62 9.99 18.19 2.20
CA ARG A 62 9.07 19.13 1.54
C ARG A 62 9.32 19.19 0.05
N PHE A 63 8.24 19.25 -0.70
CA PHE A 63 8.29 19.40 -2.14
C PHE A 63 7.14 20.30 -2.63
N GLN A 64 7.16 20.64 -3.90
CA GLN A 64 6.11 21.40 -4.55
C GLN A 64 5.41 20.52 -5.57
N ASN A 65 4.09 20.54 -5.56
CA ASN A 65 3.25 19.87 -6.54
C ASN A 65 2.25 20.90 -7.09
N ASN A 66 2.33 21.23 -8.38
CA ASN A 66 1.45 22.19 -9.04
C ASN A 66 1.26 23.52 -8.27
N LYS A 67 2.34 24.15 -7.86
CA LYS A 67 2.35 25.39 -7.04
C LYS A 67 1.90 25.24 -5.59
N GLU A 68 1.37 24.09 -5.19
CA GLU A 68 1.02 23.77 -3.82
C GLU A 68 2.25 23.26 -3.05
N LYS A 69 2.28 23.56 -1.77
CA LYS A 69 3.33 23.04 -0.87
C LYS A 69 2.89 21.71 -0.33
N TRP A 70 3.75 20.72 -0.50
CA TRP A 70 3.51 19.35 -0.06
C TRP A 70 4.60 18.88 0.90
N VAL A 71 4.26 17.89 1.69
CA VAL A 71 5.16 17.23 2.63
C VAL A 71 5.07 15.72 2.47
N ALA A 72 6.24 15.08 2.50
CA ALA A 72 6.38 13.64 2.60
C ALA A 72 6.95 13.27 3.95
N PHE A 73 6.34 12.32 4.62
CA PHE A 73 6.80 11.67 5.83
C PHE A 73 7.37 10.32 5.46
N VAL A 74 8.67 10.13 5.61
CA VAL A 74 9.33 8.86 5.34
C VAL A 74 9.62 8.19 6.67
N GLY A 75 8.84 7.15 7.00
CA GLY A 75 9.05 6.33 8.18
C GLY A 75 10.21 5.37 7.97
N LEU A 76 11.12 5.32 8.93
CA LEU A 76 12.34 4.55 8.86
C LEU A 76 12.30 3.38 9.85
N LEU A 77 12.74 2.22 9.40
CA LEU A 77 13.03 1.07 10.25
C LEU A 77 14.50 0.72 10.08
N ASP A 78 15.26 0.83 11.16
CA ASP A 78 16.72 0.63 11.15
C ASP A 78 17.44 1.50 10.11
N GLY A 79 16.99 2.74 9.96
CA GLY A 79 17.55 3.70 9.01
C GLY A 79 17.10 3.50 7.54
N TYR A 80 16.34 2.43 7.23
CA TYR A 80 15.84 2.15 5.89
C TYR A 80 14.39 2.61 5.74
N PRO A 81 13.99 3.21 4.59
CA PRO A 81 12.61 3.58 4.33
C PRO A 81 11.67 2.38 4.40
N TYR A 82 10.69 2.46 5.30
CA TYR A 82 9.71 1.42 5.55
C TYR A 82 8.30 1.80 5.10
N GLU A 83 7.97 3.09 5.24
CA GLU A 83 6.69 3.63 4.81
C GLU A 83 6.82 5.10 4.40
N ILE A 84 5.91 5.56 3.56
CA ILE A 84 5.82 6.94 3.15
C ILE A 84 4.37 7.41 3.24
N PHE A 85 4.17 8.66 3.69
CA PHE A 85 2.88 9.35 3.65
C PHE A 85 3.11 10.72 3.04
N THR A 86 2.16 11.17 2.24
CA THR A 86 2.25 12.48 1.59
C THR A 86 0.95 13.26 1.77
N GLY A 87 1.07 14.54 1.97
CA GLY A 87 -0.06 15.42 2.14
C GLY A 87 0.24 16.86 1.82
N LEU A 88 -0.84 17.63 1.67
CA LEU A 88 -0.78 19.07 1.45
C LEU A 88 -0.30 19.78 2.71
N GLN A 89 0.55 20.76 2.55
CA GLN A 89 0.98 21.64 3.64
C GLN A 89 0.13 22.91 3.62
N ASP A 90 -1.06 22.80 4.20
CA ASP A 90 -2.08 23.83 4.26
C ASP A 90 -2.83 23.77 5.58
N ASP A 91 -3.39 24.90 6.02
CA ASP A 91 -4.11 25.00 7.29
C ASP A 91 -5.51 24.37 7.22
N ASP A 92 -6.16 24.45 6.07
CA ASP A 92 -7.56 24.01 5.90
C ASP A 92 -7.67 22.58 5.37
N GLU A 93 -6.89 22.24 4.33
CA GLU A 93 -6.98 20.97 3.62
C GLU A 93 -5.80 20.00 3.88
N GLY A 94 -4.96 20.29 4.84
CA GLY A 94 -3.75 19.52 5.08
C GLY A 94 -3.22 19.63 6.50
N ILE A 95 -1.92 19.82 6.61
CA ILE A 95 -1.25 20.02 7.88
C ILE A 95 -0.24 21.15 7.79
N MET A 96 -0.18 21.99 8.82
CA MET A 96 0.87 22.99 8.96
C MET A 96 2.00 22.49 9.82
N LEU A 97 3.21 22.54 9.28
CA LEU A 97 4.43 22.21 10.00
C LEU A 97 5.44 23.36 9.93
N PRO A 98 6.06 23.73 11.07
CA PRO A 98 7.16 24.70 11.06
C PRO A 98 8.27 24.26 10.11
N LYS A 99 8.87 25.20 9.37
CA LYS A 99 9.97 24.89 8.41
C LYS A 99 11.17 24.21 9.07
N SER A 100 11.36 24.43 10.36
CA SER A 100 12.45 23.83 11.14
C SER A 100 12.28 22.35 11.42
N VAL A 101 11.07 21.79 11.23
CA VAL A 101 10.80 20.38 11.49
C VAL A 101 11.22 19.56 10.27
N THR A 102 12.31 18.83 10.40
CA THR A 102 12.86 17.93 9.36
C THR A 102 12.84 16.48 9.77
N LYS A 103 12.60 16.21 11.06
CA LYS A 103 12.54 14.86 11.65
C LYS A 103 11.42 14.77 12.67
N GLY A 104 10.96 13.56 12.94
CA GLY A 104 9.96 13.28 13.96
C GLY A 104 9.72 11.78 14.08
N LYS A 105 8.53 11.43 14.55
CA LYS A 105 8.11 10.04 14.75
C LYS A 105 6.71 9.83 14.19
N ILE A 106 6.48 8.71 13.52
CA ILE A 106 5.16 8.28 13.12
C ILE A 106 4.67 7.23 14.11
N ILE A 107 3.56 7.54 14.78
CA ILE A 107 2.93 6.69 15.77
C ILE A 107 1.70 6.06 15.17
N LYS A 108 1.69 4.72 15.08
CA LYS A 108 0.51 3.97 14.66
C LYS A 108 -0.33 3.62 15.88
N GLN A 109 -1.56 4.06 15.87
CA GLN A 109 -2.56 3.71 16.86
C GLN A 109 -3.59 2.74 16.24
N VAL A 110 -4.09 1.83 17.05
CA VAL A 110 -5.16 0.91 16.67
C VAL A 110 -6.24 1.05 17.73
N SER A 111 -7.42 1.50 17.32
CA SER A 111 -8.57 1.62 18.21
C SER A 111 -9.20 0.25 18.50
N ALA A 112 -10.08 0.18 19.49
CA ALA A 112 -10.73 -1.08 19.91
C ALA A 112 -11.56 -1.74 18.79
N ASP A 113 -12.05 -0.96 17.83
CA ASP A 113 -12.75 -1.41 16.63
C ASP A 113 -11.82 -1.81 15.47
N GLY A 114 -10.50 -1.85 15.71
CA GLY A 114 -9.49 -2.26 14.72
C GLY A 114 -9.11 -1.19 13.69
N LYS A 115 -9.66 0.03 13.78
CA LYS A 115 -9.27 1.14 12.92
C LYS A 115 -7.87 1.59 13.22
N LYS A 116 -7.10 1.82 12.15
CA LYS A 116 -5.71 2.27 12.23
C LYS A 116 -5.66 3.78 12.03
N ARG A 117 -5.03 4.50 12.96
CA ARG A 117 -4.72 5.92 12.88
C ARG A 117 -3.21 6.11 12.90
N TYR A 118 -2.74 7.09 12.17
CA TYR A 118 -1.33 7.46 12.13
C TYR A 118 -1.21 8.91 12.57
N ASP A 119 -0.35 9.13 13.55
CA ASP A 119 -0.07 10.46 14.11
C ASP A 119 1.40 10.78 13.86
N PHE A 120 1.70 12.06 13.64
CA PHE A 120 3.07 12.54 13.51
C PHE A 120 3.45 13.37 14.72
N GLN A 121 4.51 12.97 15.43
CA GLN A 121 5.02 13.68 16.57
C GLN A 121 6.41 14.25 16.27
N PHE A 122 6.63 15.50 16.62
CA PHE A 122 7.91 16.17 16.49
C PHE A 122 8.23 16.99 17.72
N GLU A 123 9.50 17.30 17.90
CA GLU A 123 9.99 18.16 18.96
C GLU A 123 10.32 19.54 18.36
N ASN A 124 9.81 20.59 18.98
CA ASN A 124 10.13 21.95 18.57
C ASN A 124 11.48 22.40 19.11
N LYS A 125 11.97 23.57 18.68
CA LYS A 125 13.26 24.12 19.11
C LYS A 125 13.40 24.34 20.63
N ARG A 126 12.30 24.35 21.36
CA ARG A 126 12.26 24.53 22.81
C ARG A 126 12.14 23.19 23.57
N GLY A 127 12.19 22.05 22.87
CA GLY A 127 12.07 20.73 23.47
C GLY A 127 10.65 20.27 23.76
N TYR A 128 9.61 21.03 23.33
CA TYR A 128 8.22 20.59 23.50
C TYR A 128 7.80 19.65 22.39
N LYS A 129 7.19 18.53 22.76
CA LYS A 129 6.62 17.56 21.83
C LYS A 129 5.25 18.05 21.34
N THR A 130 5.10 18.11 20.06
CA THR A 130 3.84 18.44 19.38
C THR A 130 3.41 17.24 18.55
N THR A 131 2.13 16.87 18.62
CA THR A 131 1.57 15.75 17.87
C THR A 131 0.51 16.27 16.90
N VAL A 132 0.65 15.92 15.64
CA VAL A 132 -0.38 16.08 14.58
C VAL A 132 -1.11 14.77 14.48
N GLU A 133 -2.35 14.75 14.92
CA GLU A 133 -3.18 13.56 14.96
C GLU A 133 -3.89 13.31 13.63
N GLY A 134 -4.10 12.03 13.30
CA GLY A 134 -4.98 11.62 12.20
C GLY A 134 -4.47 12.01 10.81
N LEU A 135 -3.23 11.68 10.45
CA LEU A 135 -2.70 11.95 9.11
C LEU A 135 -3.59 11.42 7.99
N SER A 136 -4.19 10.22 8.18
CA SER A 136 -5.08 9.60 7.21
C SER A 136 -6.39 10.35 6.99
N GLU A 137 -6.80 11.16 7.97
CA GLU A 137 -8.05 11.94 7.91
C GLU A 137 -7.81 13.33 7.28
N LYS A 138 -6.58 13.81 7.38
CA LYS A 138 -6.17 15.13 6.89
C LYS A 138 -5.63 15.12 5.48
N PHE A 139 -5.19 13.97 4.99
CA PHE A 139 -4.58 13.84 3.66
C PHE A 139 -5.60 13.38 2.63
N ASN A 140 -5.45 13.87 1.40
CA ASN A 140 -6.29 13.45 0.30
C ASN A 140 -6.25 11.93 0.11
N PRO A 141 -7.41 11.24 0.09
CA PRO A 141 -7.49 9.77 0.04
C PRO A 141 -6.81 9.14 -1.16
N GLU A 142 -6.80 9.80 -2.32
CA GLU A 142 -6.18 9.27 -3.53
C GLU A 142 -4.66 9.16 -3.36
N TYR A 143 -4.01 10.26 -2.96
CA TYR A 143 -2.56 10.26 -2.70
C TYR A 143 -2.18 9.40 -1.50
N TRP A 144 -3.04 9.32 -0.50
CA TRP A 144 -2.89 8.38 0.62
C TRP A 144 -2.83 6.93 0.16
N ASN A 145 -3.69 6.54 -0.79
CA ASN A 145 -3.72 5.19 -1.33
C ASN A 145 -2.48 4.88 -2.16
N TYR A 146 -2.00 5.80 -3.00
CA TYR A 146 -0.73 5.63 -3.71
C TYR A 146 0.45 5.49 -2.75
N ALA A 147 0.52 6.33 -1.75
CA ALA A 147 1.56 6.25 -0.71
C ALA A 147 1.51 4.92 0.05
N LYS A 148 0.32 4.38 0.32
CA LYS A 148 0.13 3.03 0.90
C LYS A 148 0.71 1.92 0.02
N LEU A 149 0.49 1.98 -1.29
CA LEU A 149 1.04 0.99 -2.22
C LEU A 149 2.57 1.05 -2.23
N ILE A 150 3.14 2.26 -2.31
CA ILE A 150 4.59 2.45 -2.24
C ILE A 150 5.14 1.94 -0.90
N SER A 151 4.46 2.23 0.21
CA SER A 151 4.83 1.70 1.53
C SER A 151 4.80 0.17 1.57
N GLY A 152 3.85 -0.46 0.86
CA GLY A 152 3.80 -1.91 0.70
C GLY A 152 5.08 -2.45 0.06
N VAL A 153 5.54 -1.83 -1.01
CA VAL A 153 6.77 -2.20 -1.71
C VAL A 153 8.01 -1.99 -0.82
N LEU A 154 8.09 -0.87 -0.08
CA LEU A 154 9.19 -0.57 0.83
C LEU A 154 9.32 -1.59 1.97
N ARG A 155 8.19 -2.06 2.51
CA ARG A 155 8.17 -3.09 3.57
C ARG A 155 8.81 -4.41 3.16
N TYR A 156 8.72 -4.74 1.88
CA TYR A 156 9.38 -5.92 1.31
C TYR A 156 10.84 -5.67 0.95
N ARG A 157 11.44 -4.56 1.42
CA ARG A 157 12.86 -4.24 1.22
C ARG A 157 13.27 -4.22 -0.25
N MET A 158 12.37 -3.79 -1.16
CA MET A 158 12.77 -3.55 -2.54
C MET A 158 13.87 -2.47 -2.55
N PRO A 159 14.98 -2.68 -3.28
CA PRO A 159 16.04 -1.68 -3.41
C PRO A 159 15.49 -0.31 -3.80
N ILE A 160 15.96 0.75 -3.17
CA ILE A 160 15.39 2.10 -3.32
C ILE A 160 15.44 2.60 -4.76
N ASP A 161 16.50 2.29 -5.50
CA ASP A 161 16.62 2.60 -6.92
C ASP A 161 15.51 1.95 -7.75
N ASN A 162 15.12 0.71 -7.42
CA ASN A 162 14.02 0.02 -8.07
C ASN A 162 12.66 0.63 -7.69
N VAL A 163 12.48 1.05 -6.42
CA VAL A 163 11.26 1.76 -6.00
C VAL A 163 11.14 3.08 -6.75
N ILE A 164 12.21 3.84 -6.88
CA ILE A 164 12.23 5.11 -7.62
C ILE A 164 11.88 4.88 -9.09
N ARG A 165 12.49 3.87 -9.74
CA ARG A 165 12.15 3.50 -11.12
C ARG A 165 10.70 3.08 -11.28
N LEU A 166 10.18 2.30 -10.33
CA LEU A 166 8.78 1.90 -10.32
C LEU A 166 7.85 3.11 -10.24
N VAL A 167 8.08 4.01 -9.29
CA VAL A 167 7.28 5.23 -9.12
C VAL A 167 7.35 6.11 -10.38
N GLY A 168 8.54 6.31 -10.93
CA GLY A 168 8.76 7.09 -12.14
C GLY A 168 8.06 6.50 -13.38
N SER A 169 7.95 5.17 -13.47
CA SER A 169 7.32 4.48 -14.60
C SER A 169 5.79 4.57 -14.61
N LEU A 170 5.16 4.93 -13.49
CA LEU A 170 3.71 5.05 -13.42
C LEU A 170 3.21 6.16 -14.33
N GLN A 171 2.37 5.82 -15.28
CA GLN A 171 1.72 6.77 -16.18
C GLN A 171 0.27 6.95 -15.73
N LEU A 172 -0.03 8.13 -15.22
CA LEU A 172 -1.35 8.46 -14.72
C LEU A 172 -1.92 9.59 -15.56
N LYS A 173 -3.22 9.57 -15.80
CA LYS A 173 -3.89 10.57 -16.64
C LYS A 173 -3.89 11.97 -16.03
N ASN A 174 -3.76 12.06 -14.71
CA ASN A 174 -3.76 13.31 -13.98
C ASN A 174 -2.34 13.89 -13.91
N GLU A 175 -2.13 15.11 -14.42
CA GLU A 175 -0.85 15.81 -14.38
C GLU A 175 -0.38 16.09 -12.94
N SER A 176 -1.31 16.39 -12.03
CA SER A 176 -1.00 16.61 -10.61
C SER A 176 -0.35 15.39 -9.98
N ILE A 177 -0.80 14.18 -10.32
CA ILE A 177 -0.20 12.95 -9.81
C ILE A 177 1.18 12.73 -10.41
N ASN A 178 1.40 13.09 -11.67
CA ASN A 178 2.71 12.99 -12.31
C ASN A 178 3.74 13.92 -11.66
N THR A 179 3.36 15.13 -11.27
CA THR A 179 4.24 16.05 -10.52
C THR A 179 4.45 15.59 -9.08
N TRP A 180 3.46 15.00 -8.45
CA TRP A 180 3.57 14.37 -7.13
C TRP A 180 4.61 13.23 -7.11
N LYS A 181 4.69 12.40 -8.18
CA LYS A 181 5.70 11.36 -8.30
C LYS A 181 7.12 11.91 -8.12
N ASN A 182 7.42 13.04 -8.73
CA ASN A 182 8.73 13.69 -8.61
C ASN A 182 9.04 14.05 -7.15
N GLY A 183 8.03 14.44 -6.37
CA GLY A 183 8.16 14.71 -4.94
C GLY A 183 8.50 13.45 -4.13
N VAL A 184 7.81 12.34 -4.44
CA VAL A 184 8.07 11.03 -3.82
C VAL A 184 9.47 10.53 -4.18
N GLU A 185 9.85 10.60 -5.45
CA GLU A 185 11.21 10.24 -5.89
C GLU A 185 12.28 11.05 -5.14
N ARG A 186 12.08 12.37 -5.03
CA ARG A 186 13.00 13.24 -4.28
C ARG A 186 13.13 12.82 -2.83
N ALA A 187 12.00 12.45 -2.18
CA ALA A 187 12.00 12.00 -0.80
C ALA A 187 12.78 10.69 -0.60
N LEU A 188 12.70 9.78 -1.58
CA LEU A 188 13.37 8.48 -1.55
C LEU A 188 14.84 8.56 -2.01
N LYS A 189 15.19 9.45 -2.91
CA LYS A 189 16.59 9.64 -3.41
C LYS A 189 17.58 9.92 -2.28
N LYS A 190 17.13 10.48 -1.17
CA LYS A 190 17.95 10.71 0.02
C LYS A 190 18.57 9.42 0.61
N TYR A 191 17.97 8.27 0.31
CA TYR A 191 18.35 6.96 0.86
C TYR A 191 19.02 6.06 -0.18
N LEU A 192 19.35 6.60 -1.35
CA LEU A 192 20.24 5.92 -2.27
C LEU A 192 21.62 5.86 -1.60
N THR A 193 22.12 4.67 -1.34
CA THR A 193 23.53 4.47 -1.03
C THR A 193 24.31 4.69 -2.30
N ASP A 194 25.22 5.64 -2.29
CA ASP A 194 26.24 5.72 -3.32
C ASP A 194 27.01 4.40 -3.32
N GLY A 195 26.78 3.59 -4.36
CA GLY A 195 27.41 2.28 -4.54
C GLY A 195 28.84 2.41 -5.03
#